data_946e48b7b64d577a41f546427a293f39
#
_entry.id   946e48b7b64d577a41f546427a293f39
#
_cell.length_a   1.000
_cell.length_b   1.000
_cell.length_c   1.000
_cell.angle_alpha   90.00
_cell.angle_beta   90.00
_cell.angle_gamma   90.00
#
_symmetry.space_group_name_H-M   'P 1'
#
loop_
_entity.id
_entity.type
_entity.pdbx_description
1 polymer ?
#
loop_
_entity_poly.entity_id
_entity_poly.type
_entity_poly.pdbx_seq_one_letter_code
_entity_poly.pdbx_strand_id
1 'polypeptide(L)'
;MKTRITELLNIKYPIFQGGMAWVADGDLAGAVSKAGGLGIIGGGNAPKEVVKANIDKIKSLTDKPFGVNIMLLSPFVDDIVDLVIEEGVKVVTTGAGNPSKYMERFHEAGITVIPVVPSVALAKRMEKIGADAVIAEGMEAGGHIGKLTTMTLVRQVAAAVAIPVIAAGGIADGEGAAAGFMLGAEAVQVGTRFVVAKESNAHPNYKAKILKARDIDTTISAQHFGHAVRAIKNQLTRDFEQAEKDAFKQENPDLEIFEQMGAGALAKAVVHGDVDGGSVMAGQIAGLVSKEETVEEILKDIYYGAAEKIQKEAARWAGVTRND
;
A
#
# COMPACT_ATOMS: atom_id res chain seq x y z
N MET A 1 19.07 8.08 6.88
CA MET A 1 18.84 8.84 5.63
C MET A 1 17.82 9.91 5.95
N LYS A 2 18.13 11.17 5.67
CA LYS A 2 17.18 12.28 5.78
C LYS A 2 16.51 12.49 4.42
N THR A 3 15.18 12.50 4.40
CA THR A 3 14.35 12.85 3.24
C THR A 3 13.28 13.84 3.69
N ARG A 4 12.65 14.56 2.74
CA ARG A 4 11.53 15.45 3.07
C ARG A 4 10.41 14.69 3.81
N ILE A 5 10.18 13.40 3.47
CA ILE A 5 9.19 12.56 4.14
C ILE A 5 9.57 12.25 5.59
N THR A 6 10.83 11.91 5.87
CA THR A 6 11.25 11.64 7.26
C THR A 6 11.20 12.88 8.14
N GLU A 7 11.46 14.06 7.56
CA GLU A 7 11.35 15.33 8.27
C GLU A 7 9.90 15.76 8.47
N LEU A 8 9.07 15.65 7.42
CA LEU A 8 7.63 15.97 7.46
C LEU A 8 6.89 15.15 8.52
N LEU A 9 7.17 13.85 8.58
CA LEU A 9 6.43 12.91 9.43
C LEU A 9 7.11 12.59 10.76
N ASN A 10 8.33 13.10 10.96
CA ASN A 10 9.17 12.78 12.15
C ASN A 10 9.32 11.27 12.38
N ILE A 11 9.61 10.52 11.30
CA ILE A 11 9.86 9.08 11.33
C ILE A 11 11.35 8.78 11.09
N LYS A 12 11.82 7.65 11.64
CA LYS A 12 13.22 7.22 11.53
C LYS A 12 13.56 6.64 10.16
N TYR A 13 12.70 5.78 9.67
CA TYR A 13 12.87 5.06 8.42
C TYR A 13 11.90 5.59 7.37
N PRO A 14 12.33 5.93 6.15
CA PRO A 14 11.43 6.36 5.07
C PRO A 14 10.70 5.14 4.49
N ILE A 15 9.99 4.41 5.35
CA ILE A 15 9.30 3.17 5.02
C ILE A 15 7.90 3.20 5.63
N PHE A 16 6.90 3.03 4.77
CA PHE A 16 5.49 2.91 5.14
C PHE A 16 5.06 1.45 5.05
N GLN A 17 4.31 1.00 6.02
CA GLN A 17 3.47 -0.18 5.84
C GLN A 17 2.14 0.30 5.28
N GLY A 18 1.79 -0.15 4.06
CA GLY A 18 0.61 0.29 3.35
C GLY A 18 -0.70 -0.06 4.05
N GLY A 19 -1.70 0.81 3.92
CA GLY A 19 -3.05 0.54 4.43
C GLY A 19 -3.69 -0.62 3.68
N MET A 20 -3.80 -1.78 4.33
CA MET A 20 -4.34 -3.02 3.78
C MET A 20 -5.60 -3.40 4.56
N ALA A 21 -6.76 -3.36 3.91
CA ALA A 21 -8.02 -3.73 4.54
C ALA A 21 -7.94 -5.12 5.19
N TRP A 22 -8.47 -5.27 6.40
CA TRP A 22 -8.47 -6.49 7.23
C TRP A 22 -7.11 -6.97 7.71
N VAL A 23 -5.99 -6.52 7.13
CA VAL A 23 -4.61 -6.92 7.50
C VAL A 23 -3.95 -5.87 8.38
N ALA A 24 -4.03 -4.61 7.95
CA ALA A 24 -3.36 -3.48 8.62
C ALA A 24 -4.24 -2.95 9.75
N ASP A 25 -4.25 -3.67 10.84
CA ASP A 25 -4.92 -3.33 12.09
C ASP A 25 -4.02 -2.52 13.04
N GLY A 26 -4.51 -2.28 14.26
CA GLY A 26 -3.78 -1.53 15.27
C GLY A 26 -2.53 -2.23 15.79
N ASP A 27 -2.47 -3.55 15.77
CA ASP A 27 -1.29 -4.32 16.18
C ASP A 27 -0.16 -4.16 15.17
N LEU A 28 -0.42 -4.42 13.88
CA LEU A 28 0.58 -4.30 12.83
C LEU A 28 1.04 -2.85 12.66
N ALA A 29 0.10 -1.92 12.47
CA ALA A 29 0.43 -0.52 12.25
C ALA A 29 1.14 0.11 13.46
N GLY A 30 0.72 -0.26 14.69
CA GLY A 30 1.36 0.17 15.92
C GLY A 30 2.79 -0.34 16.05
N ALA A 31 3.04 -1.61 15.70
CA ALA A 31 4.39 -2.19 15.70
C ALA A 31 5.31 -1.47 14.71
N VAL A 32 4.83 -1.14 13.50
CA VAL A 32 5.60 -0.41 12.49
C VAL A 32 5.96 1.00 12.97
N SER A 33 4.99 1.74 13.51
CA SER A 33 5.23 3.08 14.04
C SER A 33 6.19 3.05 15.21
N LYS A 34 6.02 2.12 16.15
CA LYS A 34 6.91 1.92 17.30
C LYS A 34 8.35 1.62 16.87
N ALA A 35 8.54 0.84 15.81
CA ALA A 35 9.85 0.49 15.28
C ALA A 35 10.49 1.63 14.44
N GLY A 36 9.75 2.69 14.12
CA GLY A 36 10.26 3.91 13.49
C GLY A 36 9.95 4.06 11.98
N GLY A 37 9.10 3.23 11.41
CA GLY A 37 8.44 3.44 10.12
C GLY A 37 7.14 4.23 10.28
N LEU A 38 6.30 4.28 9.24
CA LEU A 38 4.93 4.75 9.31
C LEU A 38 3.97 3.56 9.18
N GLY A 39 3.32 3.17 10.27
CA GLY A 39 2.22 2.21 10.24
C GLY A 39 0.93 2.89 9.83
N ILE A 40 0.15 2.27 8.95
CA ILE A 40 -1.08 2.84 8.40
C ILE A 40 -2.23 1.84 8.59
N ILE A 41 -3.24 2.23 9.37
CA ILE A 41 -4.47 1.45 9.51
C ILE A 41 -5.19 1.36 8.16
N GLY A 42 -5.60 0.17 7.76
CA GLY A 42 -6.40 -0.07 6.56
C GLY A 42 -7.89 0.12 6.83
N GLY A 43 -8.40 1.34 6.73
CA GLY A 43 -9.82 1.63 6.99
C GLY A 43 -10.78 0.85 6.09
N GLY A 44 -10.47 0.74 4.79
CA GLY A 44 -11.32 0.03 3.84
C GLY A 44 -12.79 0.47 3.92
N ASN A 45 -13.70 -0.49 4.00
CA ASN A 45 -15.13 -0.29 4.26
C ASN A 45 -15.51 -0.57 5.73
N ALA A 46 -14.55 -0.43 6.66
CA ALA A 46 -14.82 -0.64 8.07
C ALA A 46 -15.64 0.52 8.66
N PRO A 47 -16.60 0.25 9.56
CA PRO A 47 -17.32 1.28 10.27
C PRO A 47 -16.41 2.01 11.28
N LYS A 48 -16.87 3.21 11.72
CA LYS A 48 -16.13 4.12 12.61
C LYS A 48 -15.58 3.41 13.86
N GLU A 49 -16.37 2.56 14.48
CA GLU A 49 -16.02 1.87 15.72
C GLU A 49 -14.82 0.93 15.57
N VAL A 50 -14.71 0.27 14.43
CA VAL A 50 -13.59 -0.64 14.12
C VAL A 50 -12.31 0.17 13.92
N VAL A 51 -12.38 1.27 13.16
CA VAL A 51 -11.22 2.14 12.95
C VAL A 51 -10.79 2.80 14.27
N LYS A 52 -11.75 3.23 15.09
CA LYS A 52 -11.49 3.78 16.43
C LYS A 52 -10.76 2.80 17.33
N ALA A 53 -11.21 1.53 17.38
CA ALA A 53 -10.56 0.51 18.18
C ALA A 53 -9.08 0.28 17.74
N ASN A 54 -8.81 0.34 16.44
CA ASN A 54 -7.46 0.25 15.91
C ASN A 54 -6.60 1.48 16.29
N ILE A 55 -7.16 2.69 16.24
CA ILE A 55 -6.49 3.91 16.70
C ILE A 55 -6.14 3.81 18.20
N ASP A 56 -7.09 3.39 19.04
CA ASP A 56 -6.88 3.21 20.46
C ASP A 56 -5.79 2.17 20.74
N LYS A 57 -5.80 1.09 19.96
CA LYS A 57 -4.76 0.06 20.07
C LYS A 57 -3.38 0.64 19.77
N ILE A 58 -3.20 1.41 18.69
CA ILE A 58 -1.91 2.04 18.39
C ILE A 58 -1.47 2.98 19.51
N LYS A 59 -2.38 3.85 19.98
CA LYS A 59 -2.09 4.78 21.07
C LYS A 59 -1.66 4.07 22.37
N SER A 60 -2.12 2.84 22.58
CA SER A 60 -1.67 2.01 23.71
C SER A 60 -0.27 1.42 23.54
N LEU A 61 0.21 1.30 22.29
CA LEU A 61 1.50 0.67 21.96
C LEU A 61 2.64 1.68 21.80
N THR A 62 2.31 2.91 21.33
CA THR A 62 3.32 3.91 20.97
C THR A 62 2.74 5.32 20.91
N ASP A 63 3.62 6.32 21.15
CA ASP A 63 3.38 7.75 20.94
C ASP A 63 3.86 8.25 19.54
N LYS A 64 4.41 7.34 18.73
CA LYS A 64 4.95 7.66 17.41
C LYS A 64 3.84 7.94 16.39
N PRO A 65 4.14 8.73 15.35
CA PRO A 65 3.17 9.02 14.29
C PRO A 65 2.72 7.74 13.57
N PHE A 66 1.44 7.70 13.26
CA PHE A 66 0.80 6.67 12.45
C PHE A 66 -0.21 7.30 11.50
N GLY A 67 -0.65 6.55 10.51
CA GLY A 67 -1.63 6.98 9.53
C GLY A 67 -2.90 6.15 9.52
N VAL A 68 -3.93 6.69 8.87
CA VAL A 68 -5.15 5.97 8.52
C VAL A 68 -5.37 6.09 7.02
N ASN A 69 -5.59 4.96 6.35
CA ASN A 69 -5.98 4.95 4.94
C ASN A 69 -7.50 5.06 4.83
N ILE A 70 -7.96 6.10 4.14
CA ILE A 70 -9.38 6.34 3.88
C ILE A 70 -9.70 5.95 2.44
N MET A 71 -10.61 4.99 2.29
CA MET A 71 -11.21 4.64 1.01
C MET A 71 -12.33 5.61 0.68
N LEU A 72 -12.12 6.50 -0.28
CA LEU A 72 -13.05 7.61 -0.55
C LEU A 72 -14.38 7.18 -1.18
N LEU A 73 -14.50 5.94 -1.64
CA LEU A 73 -15.76 5.33 -2.08
C LEU A 73 -16.50 4.59 -0.95
N SER A 74 -15.94 4.54 0.26
CA SER A 74 -16.59 3.91 1.40
C SER A 74 -17.86 4.65 1.80
N PRO A 75 -18.96 3.94 2.15
CA PRO A 75 -20.15 4.59 2.71
C PRO A 75 -19.88 5.27 4.06
N PHE A 76 -18.79 4.93 4.74
CA PHE A 76 -18.39 5.48 6.04
C PHE A 76 -17.35 6.61 5.94
N VAL A 77 -17.08 7.13 4.72
CA VAL A 77 -15.98 8.08 4.51
C VAL A 77 -16.10 9.33 5.40
N ASP A 78 -17.28 9.92 5.51
CA ASP A 78 -17.46 11.14 6.30
C ASP A 78 -17.25 10.85 7.80
N ASP A 79 -17.76 9.73 8.33
CA ASP A 79 -17.54 9.30 9.71
C ASP A 79 -16.07 9.04 10.04
N ILE A 80 -15.30 8.47 9.08
CA ILE A 80 -13.87 8.24 9.26
C ILE A 80 -13.09 9.55 9.20
N VAL A 81 -13.47 10.48 8.33
CA VAL A 81 -12.88 11.83 8.30
C VAL A 81 -13.07 12.54 9.64
N ASP A 82 -14.27 12.53 10.18
CA ASP A 82 -14.57 13.12 11.51
C ASP A 82 -13.71 12.44 12.58
N LEU A 83 -13.66 11.10 12.57
CA LEU A 83 -12.90 10.33 13.55
C LEU A 83 -11.39 10.67 13.54
N VAL A 84 -10.75 10.72 12.37
CA VAL A 84 -9.30 10.97 12.33
C VAL A 84 -8.94 12.37 12.81
N ILE A 85 -9.84 13.33 12.61
CA ILE A 85 -9.71 14.70 13.13
C ILE A 85 -9.89 14.69 14.65
N GLU A 86 -10.98 14.09 15.16
CA GLU A 86 -11.27 13.97 16.60
C GLU A 86 -10.13 13.28 17.37
N GLU A 87 -9.55 12.24 16.77
CA GLU A 87 -8.49 11.44 17.38
C GLU A 87 -7.08 12.04 17.20
N GLY A 88 -6.94 13.14 16.48
CA GLY A 88 -5.67 13.82 16.25
C GLY A 88 -4.65 12.95 15.48
N VAL A 89 -5.14 12.12 14.55
CA VAL A 89 -4.28 11.33 13.64
C VAL A 89 -3.40 12.27 12.84
N LYS A 90 -2.12 11.93 12.68
CA LYS A 90 -1.15 12.83 12.03
C LYS A 90 -1.07 12.68 10.52
N VAL A 91 -1.41 11.52 10.00
CA VAL A 91 -1.28 11.20 8.57
C VAL A 91 -2.55 10.53 8.06
N VAL A 92 -3.05 11.01 6.95
CA VAL A 92 -4.13 10.36 6.19
C VAL A 92 -3.59 10.00 4.81
N THR A 93 -3.72 8.73 4.43
CA THR A 93 -3.58 8.32 3.03
C THR A 93 -4.97 8.11 2.44
N THR A 94 -5.14 8.39 1.15
CA THR A 94 -6.43 8.22 0.50
C THR A 94 -6.31 7.40 -0.78
N GLY A 95 -7.30 6.56 -1.03
CA GLY A 95 -7.44 5.79 -2.26
C GLY A 95 -8.86 5.82 -2.81
N ALA A 96 -9.03 5.37 -4.05
CA ALA A 96 -10.34 5.21 -4.69
C ALA A 96 -11.20 6.49 -4.68
N GLY A 97 -10.66 7.63 -5.12
CA GLY A 97 -11.44 8.87 -5.22
C GLY A 97 -10.61 10.15 -5.18
N ASN A 98 -11.31 11.27 -4.95
CA ASN A 98 -10.72 12.60 -4.88
C ASN A 98 -10.95 13.21 -3.49
N PRO A 99 -9.88 13.48 -2.70
CA PRO A 99 -10.00 14.01 -1.35
C PRO A 99 -10.31 15.51 -1.27
N SER A 100 -10.50 16.23 -2.40
CA SER A 100 -10.56 17.70 -2.44
C SER A 100 -11.54 18.30 -1.42
N LYS A 101 -12.70 17.67 -1.20
CA LYS A 101 -13.73 18.20 -0.27
C LYS A 101 -13.29 18.14 1.20
N TYR A 102 -12.23 17.38 1.53
CA TYR A 102 -11.77 17.19 2.90
C TYR A 102 -10.42 17.89 3.18
N MET A 103 -9.72 18.36 2.14
CA MET A 103 -8.35 18.89 2.26
C MET A 103 -8.24 20.03 3.28
N GLU A 104 -9.15 21.01 3.21
CA GLU A 104 -9.19 22.15 4.15
C GLU A 104 -9.31 21.67 5.59
N ARG A 105 -10.27 20.79 5.87
CA ARG A 105 -10.50 20.23 7.20
C ARG A 105 -9.29 19.46 7.75
N PHE A 106 -8.63 18.68 6.89
CA PHE A 106 -7.42 17.95 7.26
C PHE A 106 -6.28 18.91 7.62
N HIS A 107 -6.04 19.94 6.80
CA HIS A 107 -4.98 20.89 7.05
C HIS A 107 -5.25 21.76 8.29
N GLU A 108 -6.48 22.20 8.51
CA GLU A 108 -6.86 22.90 9.74
C GLU A 108 -6.64 22.06 11.00
N ALA A 109 -6.80 20.73 10.90
CA ALA A 109 -6.50 19.79 11.96
C ALA A 109 -5.01 19.43 12.07
N GLY A 110 -4.14 19.96 11.20
CA GLY A 110 -2.71 19.65 11.15
C GLY A 110 -2.40 18.22 10.71
N ILE A 111 -3.25 17.67 9.83
CA ILE A 111 -3.12 16.31 9.27
C ILE A 111 -2.39 16.39 7.93
N THR A 112 -1.32 15.63 7.79
CA THR A 112 -0.62 15.42 6.51
C THR A 112 -1.42 14.50 5.60
N VAL A 113 -1.69 14.93 4.36
CA VAL A 113 -2.53 14.18 3.41
C VAL A 113 -1.68 13.63 2.26
N ILE A 114 -1.66 12.31 2.10
CA ILE A 114 -0.82 11.59 1.13
C ILE A 114 -1.69 10.65 0.27
N PRO A 115 -2.25 11.13 -0.86
CA PRO A 115 -3.06 10.30 -1.76
C PRO A 115 -2.25 9.23 -2.50
N VAL A 116 -2.87 8.06 -2.73
CA VAL A 116 -2.35 7.03 -3.63
C VAL A 116 -2.73 7.36 -5.06
N VAL A 117 -1.75 7.34 -5.96
CA VAL A 117 -1.91 7.75 -7.36
C VAL A 117 -1.37 6.70 -8.34
N PRO A 118 -2.16 6.26 -9.33
CA PRO A 118 -1.75 5.32 -10.36
C PRO A 118 -1.26 6.01 -11.65
N SER A 119 -1.17 7.35 -11.69
CA SER A 119 -0.80 8.10 -12.90
C SER A 119 -0.24 9.47 -12.59
N VAL A 120 0.55 10.01 -13.54
CA VAL A 120 1.09 11.39 -13.49
C VAL A 120 -0.03 12.43 -13.47
N ALA A 121 -1.10 12.22 -14.24
CA ALA A 121 -2.22 13.16 -14.29
C ALA A 121 -2.89 13.30 -12.91
N LEU A 122 -3.08 12.17 -12.20
CA LEU A 122 -3.65 12.22 -10.86
C LEU A 122 -2.67 12.81 -9.85
N ALA A 123 -1.37 12.50 -9.95
CA ALA A 123 -0.35 13.09 -9.07
C ALA A 123 -0.35 14.64 -9.15
N LYS A 124 -0.33 15.20 -10.37
CA LYS A 124 -0.43 16.66 -10.58
C LYS A 124 -1.74 17.25 -10.03
N ARG A 125 -2.84 16.50 -10.17
CA ARG A 125 -4.13 16.94 -9.60
C ARG A 125 -4.09 16.95 -8.08
N MET A 126 -3.48 15.94 -7.44
CA MET A 126 -3.34 15.89 -5.98
C MET A 126 -2.45 17.03 -5.46
N GLU A 127 -1.31 17.29 -6.12
CA GLU A 127 -0.47 18.43 -5.79
C GLU A 127 -1.25 19.77 -5.89
N LYS A 128 -2.01 19.96 -6.96
CA LYS A 128 -2.81 21.18 -7.18
C LYS A 128 -3.86 21.43 -6.09
N ILE A 129 -4.43 20.37 -5.51
CA ILE A 129 -5.41 20.48 -4.42
C ILE A 129 -4.77 20.54 -3.04
N GLY A 130 -3.42 20.60 -2.96
CA GLY A 130 -2.68 20.79 -1.72
C GLY A 130 -2.24 19.51 -1.01
N ALA A 131 -2.14 18.37 -1.69
CA ALA A 131 -1.56 17.17 -1.08
C ALA A 131 -0.10 17.43 -0.65
N ASP A 132 0.29 16.93 0.52
CA ASP A 132 1.63 17.13 1.11
C ASP A 132 2.68 16.21 0.48
N ALA A 133 2.25 15.05 0.00
CA ALA A 133 3.05 14.08 -0.75
C ALA A 133 2.10 13.17 -1.56
N VAL A 134 2.64 12.28 -2.40
CA VAL A 134 1.87 11.26 -3.11
C VAL A 134 2.53 9.89 -3.03
N ILE A 135 1.72 8.82 -2.94
CA ILE A 135 2.16 7.44 -3.08
C ILE A 135 1.92 7.02 -4.53
N ALA A 136 3.00 6.88 -5.32
CA ALA A 136 2.95 6.37 -6.68
C ALA A 136 2.94 4.84 -6.64
N GLU A 137 1.75 4.23 -6.82
CA GLU A 137 1.57 2.79 -6.70
C GLU A 137 1.47 2.12 -8.06
N GLY A 138 2.48 1.32 -8.39
CA GLY A 138 2.55 0.54 -9.61
C GLY A 138 1.68 -0.72 -9.58
N MET A 139 1.37 -1.24 -10.76
CA MET A 139 0.51 -2.42 -10.95
C MET A 139 1.09 -3.72 -10.38
N GLU A 140 2.34 -3.75 -9.93
CA GLU A 140 2.94 -4.87 -9.21
C GLU A 140 2.41 -5.02 -7.78
N ALA A 141 1.69 -4.02 -7.26
CA ALA A 141 1.02 -4.07 -5.96
C ALA A 141 -0.04 -5.19 -5.90
N GLY A 142 -0.39 -5.62 -4.69
CA GLY A 142 -1.55 -6.45 -4.41
C GLY A 142 -2.81 -5.62 -4.19
N GLY A 143 -3.98 -6.24 -4.37
CA GLY A 143 -5.27 -5.55 -4.27
C GLY A 143 -5.61 -4.74 -5.52
N HIS A 144 -6.30 -3.62 -5.36
CA HIS A 144 -6.69 -2.76 -6.48
C HIS A 144 -5.47 -2.09 -7.09
N ILE A 145 -5.34 -2.17 -8.42
CA ILE A 145 -4.16 -1.70 -9.13
C ILE A 145 -4.50 -0.79 -10.31
N GLY A 146 -3.55 0.09 -10.62
CA GLY A 146 -3.56 0.87 -11.87
C GLY A 146 -3.01 0.09 -13.07
N LYS A 147 -2.58 0.81 -14.09
CA LYS A 147 -2.10 0.23 -15.37
C LYS A 147 -0.59 0.35 -15.58
N LEU A 148 0.08 1.26 -14.84
CA LEU A 148 1.51 1.52 -15.01
C LEU A 148 2.33 0.68 -14.04
N THR A 149 3.47 0.18 -14.51
CA THR A 149 4.45 -0.50 -13.66
C THR A 149 5.20 0.52 -12.78
N THR A 150 5.68 0.07 -11.62
CA THR A 150 6.33 0.92 -10.61
C THR A 150 7.53 1.68 -11.18
N MET A 151 8.39 1.00 -11.94
CA MET A 151 9.58 1.61 -12.52
C MET A 151 9.26 2.83 -13.40
N THR A 152 8.23 2.72 -14.25
CA THR A 152 7.84 3.80 -15.16
C THR A 152 7.00 4.86 -14.45
N LEU A 153 6.10 4.46 -13.55
CA LEU A 153 5.22 5.37 -12.83
C LEU A 153 6.01 6.30 -11.89
N VAL A 154 6.82 5.71 -10.99
CA VAL A 154 7.56 6.46 -9.98
C VAL A 154 8.48 7.49 -10.63
N ARG A 155 9.25 7.08 -11.67
CA ARG A 155 10.14 8.00 -12.39
C ARG A 155 9.41 9.17 -13.03
N GLN A 156 8.25 8.91 -13.65
CA GLN A 156 7.45 9.95 -14.29
C GLN A 156 6.78 10.88 -13.28
N VAL A 157 6.24 10.33 -12.19
CA VAL A 157 5.61 11.13 -11.12
C VAL A 157 6.66 12.02 -10.46
N ALA A 158 7.81 11.46 -10.05
CA ALA A 158 8.89 12.23 -9.42
C ALA A 158 9.45 13.37 -10.29
N ALA A 159 9.37 13.22 -11.62
CA ALA A 159 9.76 14.29 -12.55
C ALA A 159 8.65 15.35 -12.79
N ALA A 160 7.42 15.05 -12.39
CA ALA A 160 6.25 15.84 -12.79
C ALA A 160 5.62 16.66 -11.67
N VAL A 161 5.95 16.37 -10.39
CA VAL A 161 5.46 17.09 -9.20
C VAL A 161 6.61 17.58 -8.34
N ALA A 162 6.39 18.66 -7.58
CA ALA A 162 7.37 19.20 -6.65
C ALA A 162 7.26 18.61 -5.24
N ILE A 163 6.08 18.06 -4.88
CA ILE A 163 5.85 17.41 -3.60
C ILE A 163 6.58 16.06 -3.53
N PRO A 164 6.92 15.55 -2.32
CA PRO A 164 7.58 14.26 -2.15
C PRO A 164 6.79 13.10 -2.75
N VAL A 165 7.50 12.13 -3.29
CA VAL A 165 6.92 10.91 -3.89
C VAL A 165 7.33 9.69 -3.07
N ILE A 166 6.38 8.84 -2.74
CA ILE A 166 6.57 7.53 -2.10
C ILE A 166 6.39 6.45 -3.18
N ALA A 167 7.37 5.57 -3.35
CA ALA A 167 7.25 4.46 -4.29
C ALA A 167 6.51 3.28 -3.64
N ALA A 168 5.51 2.72 -4.34
CA ALA A 168 4.76 1.56 -3.89
C ALA A 168 4.53 0.55 -5.03
N GLY A 169 4.42 -0.73 -4.67
CA GLY A 169 4.28 -1.84 -5.61
C GLY A 169 5.62 -2.45 -6.01
N GLY A 170 5.74 -3.77 -5.91
CA GLY A 170 6.96 -4.50 -6.29
C GLY A 170 8.16 -4.31 -5.35
N ILE A 171 7.97 -3.82 -4.14
CA ILE A 171 9.04 -3.55 -3.16
C ILE A 171 8.85 -4.44 -1.94
N ALA A 172 9.86 -5.23 -1.57
CA ALA A 172 9.85 -6.07 -0.37
C ALA A 172 11.15 -6.05 0.42
N ASP A 173 12.25 -5.62 -0.15
CA ASP A 173 13.60 -5.68 0.43
C ASP A 173 14.41 -4.40 0.19
N GLY A 174 15.65 -4.39 0.64
CA GLY A 174 16.55 -3.25 0.48
C GLY A 174 16.90 -2.96 -1.00
N GLU A 175 16.98 -3.97 -1.86
CA GLU A 175 17.29 -3.77 -3.28
C GLU A 175 16.12 -3.09 -4.01
N GLY A 176 14.90 -3.53 -3.75
CA GLY A 176 13.69 -2.89 -4.26
C GLY A 176 13.53 -1.45 -3.76
N ALA A 177 13.84 -1.20 -2.47
CA ALA A 177 13.82 0.14 -1.91
C ALA A 177 14.89 1.05 -2.51
N ALA A 178 16.12 0.55 -2.70
CA ALA A 178 17.19 1.28 -3.39
C ALA A 178 16.78 1.70 -4.81
N ALA A 179 16.16 0.78 -5.56
CA ALA A 179 15.63 1.09 -6.88
C ALA A 179 14.59 2.22 -6.83
N GLY A 180 13.63 2.16 -5.88
CA GLY A 180 12.65 3.22 -5.66
C GLY A 180 13.29 4.59 -5.41
N PHE A 181 14.30 4.67 -4.54
CA PHE A 181 15.05 5.90 -4.29
C PHE A 181 15.78 6.41 -5.53
N MET A 182 16.39 5.52 -6.32
CA MET A 182 17.07 5.90 -7.58
C MET A 182 16.09 6.43 -8.64
N LEU A 183 14.83 6.04 -8.60
CA LEU A 183 13.77 6.57 -9.46
C LEU A 183 13.27 7.97 -9.01
N GLY A 184 13.72 8.46 -7.86
CA GLY A 184 13.38 9.77 -7.30
C GLY A 184 12.35 9.75 -6.18
N ALA A 185 12.02 8.58 -5.62
CA ALA A 185 11.20 8.49 -4.43
C ALA A 185 11.96 8.91 -3.16
N GLU A 186 11.25 9.44 -2.17
CA GLU A 186 11.80 9.85 -0.87
C GLU A 186 11.38 8.94 0.29
N ALA A 187 10.50 8.01 0.02
CA ALA A 187 10.13 6.89 0.87
C ALA A 187 9.62 5.73 0.01
N VAL A 188 9.47 4.57 0.63
CA VAL A 188 8.84 3.41 0.00
C VAL A 188 7.65 2.94 0.83
N GLN A 189 6.59 2.46 0.17
CA GLN A 189 5.48 1.79 0.81
C GLN A 189 5.51 0.31 0.47
N VAL A 190 5.41 -0.53 1.49
CA VAL A 190 5.48 -1.98 1.40
C VAL A 190 4.20 -2.59 1.97
N GLY A 191 3.61 -3.53 1.24
CA GLY A 191 2.42 -4.25 1.68
C GLY A 191 2.73 -5.72 1.97
N THR A 192 2.90 -6.53 0.94
CA THR A 192 2.92 -7.99 0.99
C THR A 192 3.90 -8.57 2.03
N ARG A 193 5.09 -7.99 2.20
CA ARG A 193 6.04 -8.45 3.21
C ARG A 193 5.53 -8.23 4.64
N PHE A 194 4.83 -7.13 4.91
CA PHE A 194 4.24 -6.89 6.24
C PHE A 194 3.03 -7.77 6.52
N VAL A 195 2.35 -8.32 5.49
CA VAL A 195 1.27 -9.30 5.72
C VAL A 195 1.76 -10.52 6.48
N VAL A 196 3.00 -10.95 6.22
CA VAL A 196 3.61 -12.11 6.89
C VAL A 196 4.45 -11.75 8.11
N ALA A 197 4.43 -10.49 8.56
CA ALA A 197 5.08 -10.10 9.80
C ALA A 197 4.52 -10.88 11.00
N LYS A 198 5.35 -11.12 12.02
CA LYS A 198 4.91 -11.80 13.25
C LYS A 198 3.79 -11.05 13.96
N GLU A 199 3.81 -9.72 13.88
CA GLU A 199 2.81 -8.83 14.48
C GLU A 199 1.52 -8.68 13.65
N SER A 200 1.47 -9.27 12.44
CA SER A 200 0.25 -9.29 11.63
C SER A 200 -0.72 -10.37 12.12
N ASN A 201 -1.98 -10.00 12.29
CA ASN A 201 -3.08 -10.90 12.69
C ASN A 201 -3.72 -11.63 11.50
N ALA A 202 -3.17 -11.52 10.28
CA ALA A 202 -3.65 -12.29 9.13
C ALA A 202 -3.60 -13.80 9.42
N HIS A 203 -4.64 -14.51 9.02
CA HIS A 203 -4.77 -15.95 9.29
C HIS A 203 -3.53 -16.75 8.82
N PRO A 204 -3.07 -17.77 9.56
CA PRO A 204 -1.87 -18.55 9.19
C PRO A 204 -1.92 -19.12 7.78
N ASN A 205 -3.09 -19.55 7.29
CA ASN A 205 -3.24 -20.02 5.91
C ASN A 205 -2.95 -18.93 4.88
N TYR A 206 -3.35 -17.68 5.16
CA TYR A 206 -3.06 -16.54 4.29
C TYR A 206 -1.56 -16.26 4.22
N LYS A 207 -0.89 -16.18 5.37
CA LYS A 207 0.56 -16.04 5.45
C LYS A 207 1.28 -17.18 4.71
N ALA A 208 0.87 -18.43 4.98
CA ALA A 208 1.45 -19.60 4.33
C ALA A 208 1.28 -19.61 2.80
N LYS A 209 0.17 -19.05 2.28
CA LYS A 209 -0.04 -18.92 0.84
C LYS A 209 0.94 -17.93 0.21
N ILE A 210 1.23 -16.81 0.89
CA ILE A 210 2.24 -15.83 0.46
C ILE A 210 3.64 -16.44 0.52
N LEU A 211 4.02 -17.06 1.65
CA LEU A 211 5.35 -17.65 1.86
C LEU A 211 5.70 -18.78 0.87
N LYS A 212 4.69 -19.40 0.26
CA LYS A 212 4.85 -20.45 -0.77
C LYS A 212 4.75 -19.91 -2.19
N ALA A 213 4.44 -18.63 -2.37
CA ALA A 213 4.23 -18.06 -3.68
C ALA A 213 5.54 -18.00 -4.47
N ARG A 214 5.44 -18.30 -5.76
CA ARG A 214 6.51 -18.12 -6.75
C ARG A 214 6.27 -16.82 -7.53
N ASP A 215 7.20 -16.43 -8.33
CA ASP A 215 7.19 -15.24 -9.20
C ASP A 215 5.94 -15.14 -10.11
N ILE A 216 5.41 -16.28 -10.58
CA ILE A 216 4.27 -16.38 -11.51
C ILE A 216 2.92 -16.66 -10.83
N ASP A 217 2.86 -16.75 -9.50
CA ASP A 217 1.67 -17.23 -8.80
C ASP A 217 0.61 -16.14 -8.56
N THR A 218 0.86 -14.87 -8.92
CA THR A 218 -0.18 -13.84 -8.89
C THR A 218 -0.89 -13.71 -10.24
N THR A 219 -2.15 -13.24 -10.20
CA THR A 219 -2.93 -12.90 -11.39
C THR A 219 -3.75 -11.65 -11.14
N ILE A 220 -4.28 -11.03 -12.20
CA ILE A 220 -5.19 -9.89 -12.12
C ILE A 220 -6.58 -10.38 -12.51
N SER A 221 -7.57 -10.11 -11.69
CA SER A 221 -8.98 -10.37 -11.96
C SER A 221 -9.70 -9.07 -12.29
N ALA A 222 -10.78 -9.15 -13.08
CA ALA A 222 -11.65 -8.05 -13.51
C ALA A 222 -10.90 -6.85 -14.17
N GLN A 223 -9.79 -7.12 -14.83
CA GLN A 223 -8.92 -6.10 -15.41
C GLN A 223 -9.62 -5.24 -16.49
N HIS A 224 -10.45 -5.86 -17.29
CA HIS A 224 -11.12 -5.20 -18.42
C HIS A 224 -12.43 -4.50 -18.01
N PHE A 225 -12.89 -4.72 -16.82
CA PHE A 225 -14.19 -4.24 -16.32
C PHE A 225 -14.08 -3.17 -15.23
N GLY A 226 -12.89 -2.56 -15.06
CA GLY A 226 -12.70 -1.40 -14.19
C GLY A 226 -12.38 -1.73 -12.73
N HIS A 227 -12.31 -3.00 -12.36
CA HIS A 227 -12.08 -3.48 -10.99
C HIS A 227 -10.83 -4.36 -10.90
N ALA A 228 -9.74 -3.95 -11.54
CA ALA A 228 -8.51 -4.72 -11.57
C ALA A 228 -7.95 -4.99 -10.15
N VAL A 229 -7.94 -6.25 -9.75
CA VAL A 229 -7.42 -6.71 -8.45
C VAL A 229 -6.35 -7.76 -8.66
N ARG A 230 -5.16 -7.55 -8.06
CA ARG A 230 -4.09 -8.55 -8.05
C ARG A 230 -4.17 -9.40 -6.79
N ALA A 231 -4.21 -10.71 -6.98
CA ALA A 231 -4.21 -11.71 -5.91
C ALA A 231 -3.37 -12.94 -6.32
N ILE A 232 -3.03 -13.81 -5.35
CA ILE A 232 -2.45 -15.12 -5.61
C ILE A 232 -3.53 -16.02 -6.23
N LYS A 233 -3.14 -16.79 -7.26
CA LYS A 233 -4.02 -17.72 -7.97
C LYS A 233 -4.64 -18.74 -7.04
N ASN A 234 -5.96 -18.90 -7.11
CA ASN A 234 -6.77 -19.87 -6.35
C ASN A 234 -8.08 -20.15 -7.08
N GLN A 235 -9.06 -20.79 -6.44
CA GLN A 235 -10.35 -21.07 -7.06
C GLN A 235 -11.09 -19.77 -7.42
N LEU A 236 -11.16 -18.81 -6.50
CA LEU A 236 -11.83 -17.53 -6.75
C LEU A 236 -11.28 -16.80 -7.99
N THR A 237 -9.96 -16.77 -8.17
CA THR A 237 -9.36 -16.11 -9.35
C THR A 237 -9.69 -16.84 -10.65
N ARG A 238 -9.87 -18.17 -10.63
CA ARG A 238 -10.35 -18.96 -11.79
C ARG A 238 -11.82 -18.66 -12.10
N ASP A 239 -12.63 -18.51 -11.07
CA ASP A 239 -14.05 -18.16 -11.23
C ASP A 239 -14.20 -16.75 -11.84
N PHE A 240 -13.37 -15.78 -11.41
CA PHE A 240 -13.29 -14.47 -12.05
C PHE A 240 -12.87 -14.57 -13.52
N GLU A 241 -11.84 -15.35 -13.83
CA GLU A 241 -11.39 -15.54 -15.22
C GLU A 241 -12.49 -16.16 -16.10
N GLN A 242 -13.26 -17.08 -15.55
CA GLN A 242 -14.41 -17.67 -16.28
C GLN A 242 -15.52 -16.64 -16.48
N ALA A 243 -15.86 -15.88 -15.44
CA ALA A 243 -16.87 -14.80 -15.56
C ALA A 243 -16.46 -13.74 -16.57
N GLU A 244 -15.18 -13.34 -16.62
CA GLU A 244 -14.65 -12.43 -17.64
C GLU A 244 -14.81 -12.98 -19.05
N LYS A 245 -14.44 -14.26 -19.27
CA LYS A 245 -14.62 -14.94 -20.57
C LYS A 245 -16.08 -14.98 -21.01
N ASP A 246 -17.00 -15.15 -20.07
CA ASP A 246 -18.43 -15.19 -20.37
C ASP A 246 -19.00 -13.79 -20.61
N ALA A 247 -18.52 -12.77 -19.89
CA ALA A 247 -18.87 -11.37 -20.12
C ALA A 247 -18.44 -10.89 -21.52
N PHE A 248 -17.25 -11.28 -22.00
CA PHE A 248 -16.77 -10.93 -23.34
C PHE A 248 -17.61 -11.50 -24.50
N LYS A 249 -18.42 -12.53 -24.25
CA LYS A 249 -19.32 -13.10 -25.26
C LYS A 249 -20.65 -12.36 -25.33
N GLN A 250 -20.93 -11.47 -24.39
CA GLN A 250 -22.21 -10.75 -24.29
C GLN A 250 -22.07 -9.35 -24.86
N GLU A 251 -23.09 -8.87 -25.55
CA GLU A 251 -23.15 -7.50 -26.09
C GLU A 251 -23.26 -6.45 -24.96
N ASN A 252 -24.01 -6.78 -23.89
CA ASN A 252 -24.20 -5.94 -22.71
C ASN A 252 -24.02 -6.82 -21.45
N PRO A 253 -22.77 -7.05 -21.02
CA PRO A 253 -22.52 -7.87 -19.85
C PRO A 253 -22.98 -7.20 -18.56
N ASP A 254 -23.51 -7.99 -17.64
CA ASP A 254 -23.75 -7.54 -16.27
C ASP A 254 -22.39 -7.46 -15.51
N LEU A 255 -21.94 -6.24 -15.24
CA LEU A 255 -20.67 -6.00 -14.56
C LEU A 255 -20.79 -6.07 -13.03
N GLU A 256 -22.01 -6.04 -12.49
CA GLU A 256 -22.26 -6.14 -11.04
C GLU A 256 -21.81 -7.49 -10.48
N ILE A 257 -21.77 -8.52 -11.31
CA ILE A 257 -21.28 -9.85 -10.94
C ILE A 257 -19.85 -9.80 -10.37
N PHE A 258 -18.97 -8.94 -10.88
CA PHE A 258 -17.59 -8.82 -10.39
C PHE A 258 -17.53 -8.20 -8.99
N GLU A 259 -18.40 -7.24 -8.69
CA GLU A 259 -18.53 -6.66 -7.36
C GLU A 259 -19.07 -7.71 -6.37
N GLN A 260 -20.12 -8.44 -6.77
CA GLN A 260 -20.71 -9.49 -5.94
C GLN A 260 -19.71 -10.61 -5.63
N MET A 261 -18.91 -11.06 -6.60
CA MET A 261 -17.86 -12.06 -6.41
C MET A 261 -16.74 -11.56 -5.47
N GLY A 262 -16.43 -10.27 -5.53
CA GLY A 262 -15.41 -9.63 -4.69
C GLY A 262 -15.88 -9.32 -3.27
N ALA A 263 -17.19 -9.18 -3.06
CA ALA A 263 -17.75 -8.76 -1.79
C ALA A 263 -17.41 -9.73 -0.65
N GLY A 264 -16.72 -9.22 0.39
CA GLY A 264 -16.30 -10.01 1.54
C GLY A 264 -15.20 -11.06 1.27
N ALA A 265 -14.76 -11.25 0.02
CA ALA A 265 -13.78 -12.26 -0.35
C ALA A 265 -12.42 -12.06 0.36
N LEU A 266 -11.99 -10.81 0.57
CA LEU A 266 -10.76 -10.53 1.31
C LEU A 266 -10.88 -10.93 2.78
N ALA A 267 -11.99 -10.60 3.45
CA ALA A 267 -12.23 -11.00 4.83
C ALA A 267 -12.27 -12.52 5.01
N LYS A 268 -12.86 -13.26 4.06
CA LYS A 268 -12.84 -14.75 4.06
C LYS A 268 -11.41 -15.28 4.12
N ALA A 269 -10.50 -14.73 3.32
CA ALA A 269 -9.12 -15.18 3.30
C ALA A 269 -8.33 -14.72 4.53
N VAL A 270 -8.40 -13.42 4.88
CA VAL A 270 -7.57 -12.81 5.94
C VAL A 270 -8.02 -13.26 7.33
N VAL A 271 -9.33 -13.27 7.58
CA VAL A 271 -9.89 -13.52 8.93
C VAL A 271 -10.21 -15.00 9.13
N HIS A 272 -10.82 -15.64 8.13
CA HIS A 272 -11.30 -17.02 8.26
C HIS A 272 -10.35 -18.06 7.64
N GLY A 273 -9.29 -17.64 6.94
CA GLY A 273 -8.28 -18.52 6.38
C GLY A 273 -8.76 -19.34 5.17
N ASP A 274 -9.88 -18.96 4.56
CA ASP A 274 -10.35 -19.53 3.29
C ASP A 274 -9.54 -18.95 2.12
N VAL A 275 -8.40 -19.56 1.85
CA VAL A 275 -7.45 -19.11 0.81
C VAL A 275 -7.79 -19.63 -0.59
N ASP A 276 -8.83 -20.42 -0.73
CA ASP A 276 -9.31 -20.92 -2.03
C ASP A 276 -10.58 -20.20 -2.50
N GLY A 277 -11.57 -20.01 -1.63
CA GLY A 277 -12.78 -19.26 -1.90
C GLY A 277 -12.68 -17.76 -1.59
N GLY A 278 -11.64 -17.33 -0.88
CA GLY A 278 -11.36 -15.93 -0.55
C GLY A 278 -10.29 -15.29 -1.44
N SER A 279 -10.18 -13.97 -1.39
CA SER A 279 -9.17 -13.21 -2.13
C SER A 279 -7.87 -13.12 -1.34
N VAL A 280 -6.79 -13.73 -1.85
CA VAL A 280 -5.44 -13.62 -1.27
C VAL A 280 -4.69 -12.49 -1.99
N MET A 281 -5.04 -11.24 -1.63
CA MET A 281 -4.40 -10.06 -2.22
C MET A 281 -2.92 -10.00 -1.86
N ALA A 282 -2.05 -10.07 -2.85
CA ALA A 282 -0.60 -9.96 -2.71
C ALA A 282 0.02 -9.45 -4.01
N GLY A 283 1.08 -8.66 -3.90
CA GLY A 283 1.81 -8.14 -5.06
C GLY A 283 2.69 -9.21 -5.72
N GLN A 284 3.18 -8.91 -6.92
CA GLN A 284 4.10 -9.78 -7.66
C GLN A 284 5.37 -10.10 -6.87
N ILE A 285 5.74 -9.23 -5.95
CA ILE A 285 6.89 -9.39 -5.05
C ILE A 285 6.74 -10.57 -4.06
N ALA A 286 5.56 -11.19 -3.97
CA ALA A 286 5.32 -12.33 -3.09
C ALA A 286 6.36 -13.46 -3.27
N GLY A 287 6.85 -13.67 -4.51
CA GLY A 287 7.91 -14.64 -4.79
C GLY A 287 9.25 -14.39 -4.09
N LEU A 288 9.49 -13.19 -3.54
CA LEU A 288 10.68 -12.87 -2.73
C LEU A 288 10.41 -12.92 -1.21
N VAL A 289 9.16 -13.12 -0.80
CA VAL A 289 8.77 -13.15 0.62
C VAL A 289 8.80 -14.60 1.11
N SER A 290 9.88 -15.01 1.76
CA SER A 290 10.16 -16.42 2.05
C SER A 290 10.15 -16.79 3.54
N LYS A 291 9.99 -15.82 4.46
CA LYS A 291 10.04 -16.06 5.91
C LYS A 291 9.16 -15.08 6.68
N GLU A 292 8.69 -15.51 7.85
CA GLU A 292 8.10 -14.63 8.85
C GLU A 292 9.21 -13.94 9.66
N GLU A 293 9.08 -12.63 9.83
CA GLU A 293 10.01 -11.79 10.57
C GLU A 293 9.23 -10.83 11.45
N THR A 294 9.87 -10.26 12.46
CA THR A 294 9.28 -9.13 13.18
C THR A 294 9.28 -7.88 12.29
N VAL A 295 8.36 -6.98 12.56
CA VAL A 295 8.31 -5.65 11.91
C VAL A 295 9.66 -4.94 11.98
N GLU A 296 10.33 -5.02 13.15
CA GLU A 296 11.64 -4.38 13.34
C GLU A 296 12.72 -4.97 12.42
N GLU A 297 12.76 -6.31 12.28
CA GLU A 297 13.66 -7.01 11.37
C GLU A 297 13.39 -6.59 9.91
N ILE A 298 12.11 -6.53 9.49
CA ILE A 298 11.71 -6.11 8.15
C ILE A 298 12.15 -4.67 7.85
N LEU A 299 11.89 -3.74 8.77
CA LEU A 299 12.28 -2.34 8.58
C LEU A 299 13.80 -2.17 8.48
N LYS A 300 14.56 -2.88 9.33
CA LYS A 300 16.03 -2.84 9.30
C LYS A 300 16.59 -3.44 8.01
N ASP A 301 16.08 -4.58 7.59
CA ASP A 301 16.50 -5.23 6.34
C ASP A 301 16.28 -4.31 5.12
N ILE A 302 15.09 -3.72 5.01
CA ILE A 302 14.81 -2.79 3.92
C ILE A 302 15.72 -1.55 3.98
N TYR A 303 15.86 -0.95 5.16
CA TYR A 303 16.59 0.31 5.30
C TYR A 303 18.11 0.13 5.11
N TYR A 304 18.71 -0.82 5.82
CA TYR A 304 20.14 -1.04 5.73
C TYR A 304 20.54 -1.72 4.42
N GLY A 305 19.72 -2.67 3.93
CA GLY A 305 19.93 -3.28 2.62
C GLY A 305 19.89 -2.26 1.48
N ALA A 306 18.99 -1.27 1.54
CA ALA A 306 18.97 -0.17 0.57
C ALA A 306 20.25 0.67 0.64
N ALA A 307 20.71 1.02 1.85
CA ALA A 307 21.92 1.81 2.03
C ALA A 307 23.17 1.06 1.50
N GLU A 308 23.32 -0.21 1.83
CA GLU A 308 24.41 -1.08 1.36
C GLU A 308 24.39 -1.21 -0.17
N LYS A 309 23.21 -1.42 -0.77
CA LYS A 309 23.06 -1.52 -2.22
C LYS A 309 23.48 -0.23 -2.92
N ILE A 310 23.01 0.90 -2.45
CA ILE A 310 23.33 2.22 -3.01
C ILE A 310 24.84 2.49 -2.91
N GLN A 311 25.46 2.22 -1.76
CA GLN A 311 26.90 2.42 -1.56
C GLN A 311 27.72 1.51 -2.49
N LYS A 312 27.34 0.24 -2.62
CA LYS A 312 27.99 -0.72 -3.50
C LYS A 312 27.93 -0.29 -4.97
N GLU A 313 26.76 0.16 -5.44
CA GLU A 313 26.62 0.61 -6.81
C GLU A 313 27.35 1.95 -7.04
N ALA A 314 27.31 2.89 -6.09
CA ALA A 314 28.09 4.12 -6.18
C ALA A 314 29.59 3.86 -6.34
N ALA A 315 30.12 2.88 -5.60
CA ALA A 315 31.53 2.47 -5.74
C ALA A 315 31.85 1.87 -7.13
N ARG A 316 30.91 1.14 -7.75
CA ARG A 316 31.07 0.60 -9.12
C ARG A 316 31.10 1.68 -10.21
N TRP A 317 30.40 2.80 -9.97
CA TRP A 317 30.33 3.92 -10.90
C TRP A 317 31.37 5.01 -10.60
N ALA A 318 32.17 4.85 -9.52
CA ALA A 318 33.24 5.78 -9.19
C ALA A 318 34.25 5.87 -10.33
N GLY A 319 34.47 7.07 -10.83
CA GLY A 319 35.40 7.32 -11.94
C GLY A 319 34.75 7.39 -13.33
N VAL A 320 33.49 6.99 -13.48
CA VAL A 320 32.76 7.21 -14.74
C VAL A 320 32.37 8.69 -14.85
N THR A 321 32.86 9.39 -15.89
CA THR A 321 32.58 10.79 -16.16
C THR A 321 31.85 10.97 -17.49
N ARG A 322 31.24 12.15 -17.72
CA ARG A 322 30.58 12.45 -19.01
C ARG A 322 31.57 12.60 -20.17
N ASN A 323 32.87 12.59 -19.89
CA ASN A 323 33.92 12.78 -20.88
C ASN A 323 34.57 11.44 -21.29
N ASP A 324 34.09 10.34 -20.72
CA ASP A 324 34.44 8.97 -21.14
C ASP A 324 33.43 8.48 -22.19
#